data_30f26a6de5a11633744a793072fbfa59
#
_entry.id   30f26a6de5a11633744a793072fbfa59
#
_cell.length_a   1.000
_cell.length_b   1.000
_cell.length_c   1.000
_cell.angle_alpha   90.00
_cell.angle_beta   90.00
_cell.angle_gamma   90.00
#
_symmetry.space_group_name_H-M   'P 1'
#
loop_
_entity.id
_entity.type
_entity.pdbx_description
1 polymer ?
#
loop_
_entity_poly.entity_id
_entity_poly.type
_entity_poly.pdbx_seq_one_letter_code
_entity_poly.pdbx_strand_id
1 'polypeptide(L)'
;MKRIPGYFLSLLISITCSCHSGERKHDATGTFEADEIIVSAEASGKILRLDVEEGSMLIKDSLVGNIDPTAMELQKDQAASAVNALREKTNDASPQISILQSQMAAQSREIAVQDVQLKTLFKEQQRYKNLVAADASPAKQLDDITGQVNILQERIAASKSQLAVLQSQVSSQRRAVAIQNRSILSEKNPMEKKVAQFQDMLDKTRIINPISGTVLTKYADANEYTSTGKAIYKIASLSIMKLRAYITGDQLAGIKLNQPVKILVDDGKGKYRELPGTVTWISDKAEFTPKTIQTKEERANLVYAVKINVKNDGYLKIGMYGEVLFDK
;
A
#
# COMPACT_ATOMS: atom_id res chain seq x y z
N MET A 1 -55.34 -72.27 -76.45
CA MET A 1 -55.74 -71.10 -77.33
C MET A 1 -55.54 -69.85 -76.51
N LYS A 2 -54.57 -68.99 -76.92
CA LYS A 2 -54.66 -67.56 -77.14
C LYS A 2 -55.20 -66.70 -75.94
N ARG A 3 -54.57 -65.73 -75.37
CA ARG A 3 -53.91 -64.52 -75.89
C ARG A 3 -53.16 -63.81 -74.78
N ILE A 4 -52.04 -63.21 -75.10
CA ILE A 4 -51.31 -62.10 -74.44
C ILE A 4 -52.15 -60.86 -74.75
N PRO A 5 -52.13 -59.72 -74.01
CA PRO A 5 -50.99 -58.93 -73.59
C PRO A 5 -51.19 -57.97 -72.40
N GLY A 6 -50.16 -57.25 -72.07
CA GLY A 6 -50.24 -55.90 -71.60
C GLY A 6 -49.18 -55.51 -70.57
N TYR A 7 -48.00 -55.14 -71.04
CA TYR A 7 -46.99 -54.45 -70.18
C TYR A 7 -47.47 -53.05 -69.91
N PHE A 8 -47.67 -52.70 -68.64
CA PHE A 8 -47.79 -51.32 -68.21
C PHE A 8 -46.52 -50.99 -67.42
N LEU A 9 -45.59 -50.28 -68.09
CA LEU A 9 -44.36 -49.79 -67.57
C LEU A 9 -44.65 -48.48 -66.74
N SER A 10 -44.76 -48.63 -65.45
CA SER A 10 -44.90 -47.51 -64.53
C SER A 10 -43.52 -46.91 -64.21
N LEU A 11 -43.17 -45.81 -64.80
CA LEU A 11 -41.98 -45.08 -64.58
C LEU A 11 -42.11 -44.34 -63.23
N LEU A 12 -41.50 -44.95 -62.14
CA LEU A 12 -41.46 -44.31 -60.83
C LEU A 12 -40.30 -43.31 -60.80
N ILE A 13 -40.63 -42.04 -60.99
CA ILE A 13 -39.70 -40.91 -60.84
C ILE A 13 -39.48 -40.72 -59.33
N SER A 14 -38.33 -41.22 -58.80
CA SER A 14 -37.84 -40.93 -57.47
C SER A 14 -37.26 -39.52 -57.40
N ILE A 15 -38.05 -38.61 -56.90
CA ILE A 15 -37.55 -37.24 -56.55
C ILE A 15 -36.74 -37.42 -55.28
N THR A 16 -35.43 -37.51 -55.38
CA THR A 16 -34.50 -37.38 -54.28
C THR A 16 -34.47 -35.95 -53.83
N CYS A 17 -35.24 -35.61 -52.80
CA CYS A 17 -35.11 -34.34 -52.09
C CYS A 17 -33.77 -34.42 -51.33
N SER A 18 -32.70 -33.97 -51.97
CA SER A 18 -31.41 -33.74 -51.32
C SER A 18 -31.58 -32.52 -50.39
N CYS A 19 -31.87 -32.82 -49.12
CA CYS A 19 -31.66 -31.83 -48.03
C CYS A 19 -30.18 -31.50 -47.96
N HIS A 20 -29.74 -30.51 -48.73
CA HIS A 20 -28.44 -29.91 -48.55
C HIS A 20 -28.53 -29.03 -47.28
N SER A 21 -28.27 -29.64 -46.11
CA SER A 21 -27.94 -28.93 -44.90
C SER A 21 -26.62 -28.20 -45.16
N GLY A 22 -26.72 -26.98 -45.61
CA GLY A 22 -25.54 -26.15 -45.77
C GLY A 22 -24.84 -25.99 -44.39
N GLU A 23 -23.85 -26.85 -44.16
CA GLU A 23 -22.90 -26.62 -43.08
C GLU A 23 -22.32 -25.22 -43.27
N ARG A 24 -22.70 -24.30 -42.43
CA ARG A 24 -22.05 -22.99 -42.38
C ARG A 24 -20.61 -23.23 -41.98
N LYS A 25 -19.68 -23.01 -42.91
CA LYS A 25 -18.24 -23.13 -42.65
C LYS A 25 -17.86 -22.07 -41.67
N HIS A 26 -17.65 -22.41 -40.41
CA HIS A 26 -16.92 -21.62 -39.44
C HIS A 26 -15.43 -21.90 -39.58
N ASP A 27 -14.60 -20.90 -39.36
CA ASP A 27 -13.15 -21.02 -39.49
C ASP A 27 -12.51 -21.54 -38.19
N ALA A 28 -13.09 -21.20 -37.03
CA ALA A 28 -12.62 -21.64 -35.71
C ALA A 28 -13.78 -21.74 -34.71
N THR A 29 -13.58 -22.53 -33.66
CA THR A 29 -14.55 -22.67 -32.55
C THR A 29 -13.83 -22.47 -31.20
N GLY A 30 -14.56 -22.05 -30.22
CA GLY A 30 -14.01 -21.82 -28.89
C GLY A 30 -15.04 -21.64 -27.80
N THR A 31 -14.59 -21.30 -26.61
CA THR A 31 -15.43 -21.03 -25.46
C THR A 31 -15.19 -19.64 -24.90
N PHE A 32 -16.23 -19.01 -24.40
CA PHE A 32 -16.13 -17.72 -23.74
C PHE A 32 -15.57 -17.84 -22.34
N GLU A 33 -14.56 -17.04 -22.07
CA GLU A 33 -13.88 -16.89 -20.77
C GLU A 33 -13.99 -15.43 -20.29
N ALA A 34 -13.83 -15.23 -18.98
CA ALA A 34 -13.65 -13.90 -18.39
C ALA A 34 -12.41 -13.89 -17.50
N ASP A 35 -11.86 -12.70 -17.25
CA ASP A 35 -10.78 -12.56 -16.27
C ASP A 35 -11.39 -12.61 -14.87
N GLU A 36 -11.13 -13.71 -14.18
CA GLU A 36 -11.61 -13.96 -12.82
C GLU A 36 -10.58 -13.55 -11.79
N ILE A 37 -11.03 -12.86 -10.75
CA ILE A 37 -10.22 -12.49 -9.58
C ILE A 37 -10.83 -13.17 -8.36
N ILE A 38 -10.00 -13.89 -7.61
CA ILE A 38 -10.37 -14.43 -6.31
C ILE A 38 -9.99 -13.38 -5.26
N VAL A 39 -10.98 -12.83 -4.58
CA VAL A 39 -10.80 -11.93 -3.45
C VAL A 39 -10.63 -12.77 -2.20
N SER A 40 -9.48 -12.62 -1.54
CA SER A 40 -9.12 -13.38 -0.36
C SER A 40 -9.04 -12.47 0.86
N ALA A 41 -9.21 -13.03 2.06
CA ALA A 41 -9.05 -12.31 3.32
C ALA A 41 -7.60 -11.85 3.50
N GLU A 42 -7.40 -10.59 3.85
CA GLU A 42 -6.10 -10.01 4.18
C GLU A 42 -5.80 -10.06 5.69
N ALA A 43 -6.83 -10.34 6.51
CA ALA A 43 -6.72 -10.50 7.96
C ALA A 43 -7.37 -11.81 8.41
N SER A 44 -7.01 -12.26 9.61
CA SER A 44 -7.63 -13.42 10.26
C SER A 44 -8.61 -12.96 11.34
N GLY A 45 -9.78 -13.58 11.41
CA GLY A 45 -10.81 -13.26 12.38
C GLY A 45 -12.20 -13.72 11.96
N LYS A 46 -13.21 -13.37 12.74
CA LYS A 46 -14.61 -13.62 12.41
C LYS A 46 -15.10 -12.57 11.41
N ILE A 47 -15.74 -13.01 10.33
CA ILE A 47 -16.40 -12.10 9.38
C ILE A 47 -17.67 -11.56 10.07
N LEU A 48 -17.69 -10.27 10.39
CA LEU A 48 -18.87 -9.66 11.06
C LEU A 48 -19.98 -9.37 10.04
N ARG A 49 -19.60 -8.93 8.84
CA ARG A 49 -20.53 -8.59 7.76
C ARG A 49 -19.89 -8.92 6.41
N LEU A 50 -20.69 -9.42 5.48
CA LEU A 50 -20.29 -9.67 4.10
C LEU A 50 -21.49 -9.43 3.18
N ASP A 51 -21.48 -8.30 2.47
CA ASP A 51 -22.54 -7.85 1.56
C ASP A 51 -22.22 -8.28 0.13
N VAL A 52 -22.03 -9.60 -0.04
CA VAL A 52 -21.68 -10.23 -1.32
C VAL A 52 -22.65 -11.35 -1.58
N GLU A 53 -23.28 -11.33 -2.77
CA GLU A 53 -24.18 -12.40 -3.24
C GLU A 53 -23.79 -12.81 -4.65
N GLU A 54 -23.92 -14.10 -4.97
CA GLU A 54 -23.66 -14.61 -6.31
C GLU A 54 -24.61 -13.95 -7.34
N GLY A 55 -24.05 -13.50 -8.46
CA GLY A 55 -24.77 -12.77 -9.50
C GLY A 55 -24.91 -11.27 -9.24
N SER A 56 -24.59 -10.75 -8.04
CA SER A 56 -24.63 -9.31 -7.76
C SER A 56 -23.49 -8.57 -8.47
N MET A 57 -23.74 -7.31 -8.83
CA MET A 57 -22.74 -6.43 -9.42
C MET A 57 -22.12 -5.57 -8.31
N LEU A 58 -20.80 -5.64 -8.19
CA LEU A 58 -20.04 -4.83 -7.26
C LEU A 58 -19.23 -3.77 -7.99
N ILE A 59 -19.05 -2.62 -7.32
CA ILE A 59 -18.26 -1.49 -7.83
C ILE A 59 -16.85 -1.58 -7.25
N LYS A 60 -15.86 -1.21 -8.04
CA LYS A 60 -14.46 -1.11 -7.59
C LYS A 60 -14.35 -0.21 -6.37
N ASP A 61 -13.44 -0.56 -5.44
CA ASP A 61 -13.12 0.15 -4.20
C ASP A 61 -14.30 0.27 -3.21
N SER A 62 -15.42 -0.45 -3.43
CA SER A 62 -16.53 -0.52 -2.48
C SER A 62 -16.18 -1.43 -1.30
N LEU A 63 -16.59 -1.02 -0.09
CA LEU A 63 -16.53 -1.84 1.11
C LEU A 63 -17.64 -2.88 1.07
N VAL A 64 -17.29 -4.15 0.96
CA VAL A 64 -18.26 -5.26 0.82
C VAL A 64 -18.36 -6.14 2.07
N GLY A 65 -17.52 -5.89 3.08
CA GLY A 65 -17.56 -6.63 4.33
C GLY A 65 -16.48 -6.18 5.30
N ASN A 66 -16.51 -6.74 6.49
CA ASN A 66 -15.47 -6.52 7.50
C ASN A 66 -15.26 -7.77 8.37
N ILE A 67 -14.01 -7.97 8.72
CA ILE A 67 -13.54 -8.96 9.69
C ILE A 67 -13.45 -8.26 11.04
N ASP A 68 -13.62 -8.96 12.15
CA ASP A 68 -13.57 -8.42 13.51
C ASP A 68 -12.24 -7.66 13.77
N PRO A 69 -12.28 -6.33 13.96
CA PRO A 69 -11.09 -5.51 14.13
C PRO A 69 -10.62 -5.45 15.59
N THR A 70 -11.40 -5.93 16.56
CA THR A 70 -11.26 -5.63 18.00
C THR A 70 -9.85 -5.93 18.52
N ALA A 71 -9.29 -7.07 18.16
CA ALA A 71 -7.94 -7.44 18.60
C ALA A 71 -6.87 -6.48 18.06
N MET A 72 -7.00 -6.03 16.80
CA MET A 72 -6.06 -5.12 16.16
C MET A 72 -6.20 -3.69 16.71
N GLU A 73 -7.43 -3.24 17.00
CA GLU A 73 -7.69 -1.96 17.66
C GLU A 73 -7.02 -1.89 19.02
N LEU A 74 -7.21 -2.91 19.85
CA LEU A 74 -6.58 -2.98 21.17
C LEU A 74 -5.06 -2.97 21.11
N GLN A 75 -4.47 -3.68 20.16
CA GLN A 75 -3.01 -3.70 19.97
C GLN A 75 -2.48 -2.34 19.49
N LYS A 76 -3.19 -1.67 18.58
CA LYS A 76 -2.87 -0.30 18.13
C LYS A 76 -2.93 0.68 19.31
N ASP A 77 -3.99 0.63 20.12
CA ASP A 77 -4.18 1.52 21.25
C ASP A 77 -3.13 1.28 22.35
N GLN A 78 -2.75 0.03 22.58
CA GLN A 78 -1.63 -0.31 23.48
C GLN A 78 -0.32 0.29 22.98
N ALA A 79 -0.02 0.15 21.69
CA ALA A 79 1.19 0.74 21.10
C ALA A 79 1.17 2.27 21.14
N ALA A 80 0.02 2.90 20.87
CA ALA A 80 -0.16 4.34 20.96
C ALA A 80 0.02 4.85 22.40
N SER A 81 -0.51 4.12 23.39
CA SER A 81 -0.31 4.43 24.80
C SER A 81 1.16 4.34 25.22
N ALA A 82 1.92 3.37 24.67
CA ALA A 82 3.36 3.27 24.90
C ALA A 82 4.13 4.48 24.31
N VAL A 83 3.74 4.99 23.13
CA VAL A 83 4.30 6.23 22.56
C VAL A 83 4.06 7.43 23.49
N ASN A 84 2.85 7.56 24.02
CA ASN A 84 2.50 8.65 24.95
C ASN A 84 3.30 8.54 26.27
N ALA A 85 3.42 7.34 26.82
CA ALA A 85 4.23 7.10 28.02
C ALA A 85 5.70 7.48 27.84
N LEU A 86 6.28 7.32 26.63
CA LEU A 86 7.65 7.79 26.35
C LEU A 86 7.77 9.32 26.39
N ARG A 87 6.73 10.06 25.98
CA ARG A 87 6.71 11.54 26.07
C ARG A 87 6.68 11.99 27.53
N GLU A 88 5.87 11.35 28.37
CA GLU A 88 5.79 11.67 29.79
C GLU A 88 7.10 11.35 30.57
N LYS A 89 7.93 10.45 30.06
CA LYS A 89 9.23 10.11 30.65
C LYS A 89 10.34 11.15 30.37
N THR A 90 10.09 12.11 29.46
CA THR A 90 11.09 13.16 29.19
C THR A 90 11.24 14.07 30.40
N ASN A 91 12.50 14.37 30.75
CA ASN A 91 12.84 15.23 31.89
C ASN A 91 12.89 16.70 31.45
N ASP A 92 12.46 17.57 32.36
CA ASP A 92 12.64 19.01 32.25
C ASP A 92 13.83 19.48 33.12
N ALA A 93 14.81 20.13 32.48
CA ALA A 93 15.95 20.72 33.17
C ALA A 93 15.66 22.09 33.80
N SER A 94 14.52 22.71 33.47
CA SER A 94 14.23 24.11 33.83
C SER A 94 14.27 24.37 35.32
N PRO A 95 13.79 23.52 36.24
CA PRO A 95 13.85 23.82 37.68
C PRO A 95 15.29 23.93 38.20
N GLN A 96 16.14 22.95 37.86
CA GLN A 96 17.54 22.95 38.30
C GLN A 96 18.34 24.10 37.69
N ILE A 97 18.09 24.40 36.41
CA ILE A 97 18.71 25.51 35.71
C ILE A 97 18.28 26.83 36.36
N SER A 98 17.03 27.02 36.73
CA SER A 98 16.53 28.22 37.41
C SER A 98 17.25 28.49 38.75
N ILE A 99 17.48 27.44 39.53
CA ILE A 99 18.23 27.52 40.79
C ILE A 99 19.68 28.02 40.52
N LEU A 100 20.38 27.39 39.58
CA LEU A 100 21.75 27.77 39.23
C LEU A 100 21.84 29.21 38.67
N GLN A 101 20.85 29.60 37.86
CA GLN A 101 20.77 30.98 37.35
C GLN A 101 20.56 32.00 38.47
N SER A 102 19.77 31.68 39.48
CA SER A 102 19.59 32.51 40.66
C SER A 102 20.88 32.68 41.46
N GLN A 103 21.66 31.59 41.61
CA GLN A 103 22.97 31.60 42.25
C GLN A 103 23.99 32.45 41.42
N MET A 104 23.98 32.29 40.07
CA MET A 104 24.79 33.12 39.19
C MET A 104 24.46 34.61 39.32
N ALA A 105 23.18 34.95 39.39
CA ALA A 105 22.75 36.34 39.57
C ALA A 105 23.19 36.92 40.92
N ALA A 106 23.19 36.12 42.00
CA ALA A 106 23.70 36.51 43.30
C ALA A 106 25.22 36.74 43.25
N GLN A 107 25.97 35.81 42.66
CA GLN A 107 27.44 35.91 42.50
C GLN A 107 27.85 37.11 41.65
N SER A 108 27.10 37.40 40.56
CA SER A 108 27.34 38.56 39.70
C SER A 108 27.12 39.88 40.44
N ARG A 109 26.13 39.96 41.35
CA ARG A 109 25.91 41.16 42.20
C ARG A 109 27.05 41.33 43.20
N GLU A 110 27.57 40.26 43.81
CA GLU A 110 28.72 40.30 44.70
C GLU A 110 29.96 40.84 43.98
N ILE A 111 30.25 40.33 42.75
CA ILE A 111 31.35 40.86 41.93
C ILE A 111 31.17 42.37 41.66
N ALA A 112 29.95 42.78 41.34
CA ALA A 112 29.68 44.21 41.10
C ALA A 112 29.96 45.10 42.32
N VAL A 113 29.62 44.62 43.54
CA VAL A 113 29.96 45.32 44.78
C VAL A 113 31.47 45.41 45.00
N GLN A 114 32.19 44.30 44.80
CA GLN A 114 33.65 44.27 44.90
C GLN A 114 34.34 45.17 43.88
N ASP A 115 33.81 45.24 42.63
CA ASP A 115 34.33 46.14 41.59
C ASP A 115 34.18 47.65 41.99
N VAL A 116 33.06 48.00 42.65
CA VAL A 116 32.89 49.39 43.18
C VAL A 116 33.87 49.68 44.28
N GLN A 117 34.10 48.73 45.22
CA GLN A 117 35.09 48.87 46.25
C GLN A 117 36.48 49.01 45.66
N LEU A 118 36.85 48.21 44.65
CA LEU A 118 38.12 48.27 43.98
C LEU A 118 38.36 49.68 43.34
N LYS A 119 37.33 50.21 42.69
CA LYS A 119 37.42 51.63 42.13
C LYS A 119 37.67 52.63 43.20
N THR A 120 37.11 52.48 44.37
CA THR A 120 37.36 53.40 45.50
C THR A 120 38.78 53.26 46.01
N LEU A 121 39.28 52.04 46.19
CA LEU A 121 40.67 51.79 46.59
C LEU A 121 41.70 52.31 45.56
N PHE A 122 41.42 52.18 44.26
CA PHE A 122 42.28 52.73 43.22
C PHE A 122 42.37 54.29 43.28
N LYS A 123 41.28 55.01 43.58
CA LYS A 123 41.29 56.44 43.77
C LYS A 123 42.11 56.79 44.99
N GLU A 124 42.02 56.08 46.06
CA GLU A 124 42.79 56.23 47.27
C GLU A 124 44.27 55.94 47.03
N GLN A 125 44.61 54.85 46.36
CA GLN A 125 45.97 54.51 45.99
C GLN A 125 46.62 55.65 45.15
N GLN A 126 45.92 56.21 44.18
CA GLN A 126 46.40 57.30 43.33
C GLN A 126 46.60 58.54 44.15
N ARG A 127 45.74 58.83 45.14
CA ARG A 127 45.90 60.00 46.07
C ARG A 127 47.16 59.80 46.93
N TYR A 128 47.38 58.65 47.54
CA TYR A 128 48.57 58.43 48.35
C TYR A 128 49.84 58.39 47.52
N LYS A 129 49.81 57.87 46.30
CA LYS A 129 50.93 57.93 45.38
C LYS A 129 51.37 59.36 45.12
N ASN A 130 50.44 60.32 44.92
CA ASN A 130 50.72 61.69 44.71
C ASN A 130 51.25 62.41 46.02
N LEU A 131 50.70 62.02 47.19
CA LEU A 131 51.14 62.57 48.49
C LEU A 131 52.57 62.08 48.87
N VAL A 132 52.90 60.84 48.62
CA VAL A 132 54.25 60.29 48.85
C VAL A 132 55.25 60.96 47.88
N ALA A 133 54.87 61.17 46.63
CA ALA A 133 55.71 61.87 45.67
C ALA A 133 55.96 63.33 46.02
N ALA A 134 55.09 63.94 46.85
CA ALA A 134 55.23 65.30 47.39
C ALA A 134 55.80 65.30 48.83
N ASP A 135 56.35 64.20 49.31
CA ASP A 135 56.86 64.03 50.68
C ASP A 135 55.85 64.37 51.79
N ALA A 136 54.53 64.33 51.47
CA ALA A 136 53.42 64.64 52.37
C ALA A 136 52.81 63.50 53.08
N SER A 137 53.28 62.25 52.82
CA SER A 137 52.78 60.99 53.47
C SER A 137 53.90 59.95 53.53
N PRO A 138 53.93 59.10 54.58
CA PRO A 138 54.90 57.99 54.66
C PRO A 138 54.64 56.92 53.57
N ALA A 139 55.68 56.36 52.94
CA ALA A 139 55.59 55.33 51.92
C ALA A 139 54.80 54.06 52.38
N LYS A 140 54.86 53.73 53.66
CA LYS A 140 54.11 52.63 54.28
C LYS A 140 52.60 52.70 54.00
N GLN A 141 52.00 53.94 53.99
CA GLN A 141 50.55 54.05 53.69
C GLN A 141 50.20 53.70 52.21
N LEU A 142 51.10 53.98 51.28
CA LEU A 142 50.95 53.57 49.89
C LEU A 142 51.09 52.05 49.73
N ASP A 143 52.05 51.46 50.49
CA ASP A 143 52.24 50.01 50.48
C ASP A 143 51.02 49.28 51.04
N ASP A 144 50.45 49.80 52.16
CA ASP A 144 49.26 49.25 52.81
C ASP A 144 48.00 49.24 51.84
N ILE A 145 47.79 50.40 51.19
CA ILE A 145 46.68 50.54 50.20
C ILE A 145 46.94 49.64 48.97
N THR A 146 48.19 49.53 48.50
CA THR A 146 48.56 48.67 47.38
C THR A 146 48.30 47.20 47.74
N GLY A 147 48.63 46.80 48.95
CA GLY A 147 48.30 45.47 49.46
C GLY A 147 46.79 45.17 49.47
N GLN A 148 45.96 46.15 49.89
CA GLN A 148 44.51 46.05 49.89
C GLN A 148 43.93 45.90 48.46
N VAL A 149 44.44 46.71 47.51
CA VAL A 149 44.06 46.59 46.08
C VAL A 149 44.35 45.21 45.55
N ASN A 150 45.56 44.66 45.80
CA ASN A 150 45.95 43.36 45.34
C ASN A 150 45.07 42.26 45.92
N ILE A 151 44.78 42.29 47.22
CA ILE A 151 43.90 41.32 47.89
C ILE A 151 42.48 41.34 47.30
N LEU A 152 41.93 42.53 47.04
CA LEU A 152 40.58 42.64 46.48
C LEU A 152 40.53 42.22 45.00
N GLN A 153 41.58 42.49 44.22
CA GLN A 153 41.69 41.96 42.85
C GLN A 153 41.65 40.41 42.82
N GLU A 154 42.43 39.78 43.72
CA GLU A 154 42.43 38.31 43.84
C GLU A 154 41.06 37.76 44.28
N ARG A 155 40.35 38.45 45.18
CA ARG A 155 38.98 38.10 45.58
C ARG A 155 38.03 38.18 44.40
N ILE A 156 38.10 39.24 43.60
CA ILE A 156 37.27 39.42 42.37
C ILE A 156 37.59 38.28 41.38
N ALA A 157 38.89 37.93 41.20
CA ALA A 157 39.30 36.84 40.34
C ALA A 157 38.71 35.50 40.81
N ALA A 158 38.75 35.18 42.12
CA ALA A 158 38.12 34.01 42.69
C ALA A 158 36.59 34.00 42.49
N SER A 159 35.93 35.15 42.74
CA SER A 159 34.50 35.29 42.54
C SER A 159 34.08 35.09 41.08
N LYS A 160 34.87 35.59 40.11
CA LYS A 160 34.66 35.34 38.66
C LYS A 160 34.86 33.87 38.29
N SER A 161 35.87 33.22 38.88
CA SER A 161 36.08 31.76 38.70
C SER A 161 34.87 30.95 39.18
N GLN A 162 34.31 31.33 40.35
CA GLN A 162 33.11 30.68 40.90
C GLN A 162 31.89 30.88 39.95
N LEU A 163 31.73 32.06 39.36
CA LEU A 163 30.68 32.32 38.36
C LEU A 163 30.86 31.42 37.11
N ALA A 164 32.09 31.26 36.64
CA ALA A 164 32.40 30.37 35.52
C ALA A 164 32.08 28.89 35.83
N VAL A 165 32.30 28.44 37.06
CA VAL A 165 31.90 27.09 37.52
C VAL A 165 30.39 26.94 37.45
N LEU A 166 29.61 27.91 37.94
CA LEU A 166 28.14 27.87 37.87
C LEU A 166 27.63 27.83 36.40
N GLN A 167 28.26 28.63 35.52
CA GLN A 167 27.95 28.59 34.07
C GLN A 167 28.21 27.21 33.45
N SER A 168 29.35 26.60 33.84
CA SER A 168 29.69 25.24 33.41
C SER A 168 28.69 24.19 33.93
N GLN A 169 28.21 24.34 35.18
CA GLN A 169 27.18 23.48 35.76
C GLN A 169 25.86 23.61 35.00
N VAL A 170 25.41 24.81 34.64
CA VAL A 170 24.20 25.01 33.82
C VAL A 170 24.34 24.32 32.48
N SER A 171 25.48 24.50 31.79
CA SER A 171 25.73 23.87 30.50
C SER A 171 25.77 22.31 30.57
N SER A 172 26.39 21.81 31.66
CA SER A 172 26.47 20.37 31.94
C SER A 172 25.09 19.79 32.21
N GLN A 173 24.26 20.42 33.03
CA GLN A 173 22.92 20.00 33.36
C GLN A 173 22.03 19.95 32.10
N ARG A 174 22.10 20.99 31.25
CA ARG A 174 21.38 21.01 29.95
C ARG A 174 21.78 19.83 29.07
N ARG A 175 23.10 19.56 28.96
CA ARG A 175 23.61 18.45 28.15
C ARG A 175 23.18 17.10 28.69
N ALA A 176 23.26 16.90 30.02
CA ALA A 176 22.85 15.65 30.66
C ALA A 176 21.38 15.32 30.36
N VAL A 177 20.47 16.28 30.58
CA VAL A 177 19.03 16.09 30.28
C VAL A 177 18.78 15.92 28.79
N ALA A 178 19.48 16.66 27.92
CA ALA A 178 19.35 16.50 26.47
C ALA A 178 19.78 15.10 25.99
N ILE A 179 20.86 14.55 26.55
CA ILE A 179 21.31 13.17 26.25
C ILE A 179 20.29 12.15 26.74
N GLN A 180 19.78 12.29 27.96
CA GLN A 180 18.76 11.41 28.51
C GLN A 180 17.47 11.45 27.68
N ASN A 181 16.97 12.64 27.35
CA ASN A 181 15.79 12.80 26.53
C ASN A 181 15.99 12.24 25.11
N ARG A 182 17.19 12.40 24.52
CA ARG A 182 17.50 11.80 23.22
C ARG A 182 17.45 10.27 23.29
N SER A 183 17.95 9.66 24.36
CA SER A 183 17.85 8.21 24.56
C SER A 183 16.38 7.76 24.62
N ILE A 184 15.56 8.42 25.43
CA ILE A 184 14.12 8.12 25.56
C ILE A 184 13.41 8.30 24.20
N LEU A 185 13.67 9.42 23.51
CA LEU A 185 13.04 9.72 22.24
C LEU A 185 13.53 8.84 21.08
N SER A 186 14.71 8.21 21.20
CA SER A 186 15.17 7.23 20.20
C SER A 186 14.28 5.99 20.12
N GLU A 187 13.60 5.64 21.22
CA GLU A 187 12.63 4.56 21.27
C GLU A 187 11.26 4.93 20.68
N LYS A 188 10.98 6.23 20.51
CA LYS A 188 9.70 6.73 20.01
C LYS A 188 9.44 6.30 18.55
N ASN A 189 10.43 6.45 17.68
CA ASN A 189 10.28 6.14 16.26
C ASN A 189 9.96 4.66 15.98
N PRO A 190 10.64 3.66 16.60
CA PRO A 190 10.22 2.27 16.51
C PRO A 190 8.79 2.01 16.98
N MET A 191 8.37 2.67 18.08
CA MET A 191 7.01 2.51 18.59
C MET A 191 5.96 3.15 17.67
N GLU A 192 6.22 4.31 17.08
CA GLU A 192 5.35 4.92 16.07
C GLU A 192 5.22 4.02 14.82
N LYS A 193 6.30 3.38 14.41
CA LYS A 193 6.24 2.37 13.32
C LYS A 193 5.38 1.17 13.69
N LYS A 194 5.39 0.76 14.95
CA LYS A 194 4.53 -0.32 15.43
C LYS A 194 3.06 0.08 15.43
N VAL A 195 2.73 1.31 15.80
CA VAL A 195 1.37 1.87 15.66
C VAL A 195 0.92 1.85 14.19
N ALA A 196 1.78 2.30 13.27
CA ALA A 196 1.48 2.26 11.84
C ALA A 196 1.29 0.83 11.31
N GLN A 197 2.06 -0.13 11.79
CA GLN A 197 1.90 -1.54 11.45
C GLN A 197 0.53 -2.08 11.89
N PHE A 198 0.10 -1.79 13.11
CA PHE A 198 -1.23 -2.20 13.59
C PHE A 198 -2.36 -1.49 12.84
N GLN A 199 -2.15 -0.23 12.43
CA GLN A 199 -3.10 0.48 11.58
C GLN A 199 -3.25 -0.21 10.21
N ASP A 200 -2.16 -0.61 9.57
CA ASP A 200 -2.20 -1.37 8.30
C ASP A 200 -2.94 -2.71 8.47
N MET A 201 -2.68 -3.43 9.58
CA MET A 201 -3.41 -4.66 9.90
C MET A 201 -4.90 -4.41 10.13
N LEU A 202 -5.26 -3.29 10.76
CA LEU A 202 -6.64 -2.86 10.99
C LEU A 202 -7.33 -2.53 9.66
N ASP A 203 -6.66 -1.81 8.76
CA ASP A 203 -7.20 -1.50 7.44
C ASP A 203 -7.48 -2.77 6.62
N LYS A 204 -6.66 -3.81 6.78
CA LYS A 204 -6.82 -5.13 6.14
C LYS A 204 -7.99 -5.96 6.69
N THR A 205 -8.59 -5.56 7.81
CA THR A 205 -9.85 -6.19 8.26
C THR A 205 -11.06 -5.80 7.40
N ARG A 206 -10.93 -4.75 6.60
CA ARG A 206 -11.95 -4.28 5.69
C ARG A 206 -11.85 -5.02 4.37
N ILE A 207 -12.92 -5.66 3.94
CA ILE A 207 -12.97 -6.38 2.66
C ILE A 207 -13.40 -5.39 1.58
N ILE A 208 -12.43 -4.97 0.75
CA ILE A 208 -12.65 -4.00 -0.33
C ILE A 208 -12.64 -4.71 -1.67
N ASN A 209 -13.63 -4.41 -2.50
CA ASN A 209 -13.76 -5.00 -3.82
C ASN A 209 -12.72 -4.42 -4.81
N PRO A 210 -11.84 -5.24 -5.45
CA PRO A 210 -10.74 -4.73 -6.26
C PRO A 210 -11.13 -4.27 -7.66
N ILE A 211 -12.23 -4.76 -8.23
CA ILE A 211 -12.68 -4.44 -9.60
C ILE A 211 -14.20 -4.27 -9.67
N SER A 212 -14.68 -3.49 -10.62
CA SER A 212 -16.10 -3.50 -10.96
C SER A 212 -16.44 -4.76 -11.77
N GLY A 213 -17.44 -5.53 -11.32
CA GLY A 213 -17.79 -6.78 -11.96
C GLY A 213 -18.94 -7.51 -11.28
N THR A 214 -19.21 -8.72 -11.76
CA THR A 214 -20.23 -9.62 -11.22
C THR A 214 -19.59 -10.69 -10.35
N VAL A 215 -20.15 -10.94 -9.19
CA VAL A 215 -19.74 -12.03 -8.30
C VAL A 215 -20.13 -13.38 -8.94
N LEU A 216 -19.15 -14.24 -9.14
CA LEU A 216 -19.36 -15.56 -9.76
C LEU A 216 -19.62 -16.63 -8.71
N THR A 217 -18.87 -16.58 -7.60
CA THR A 217 -18.93 -17.59 -6.55
C THR A 217 -18.61 -16.94 -5.21
N LYS A 218 -19.36 -17.29 -4.19
CA LYS A 218 -19.15 -16.91 -2.80
C LYS A 218 -18.58 -18.11 -2.04
N TYR A 219 -17.44 -17.92 -1.34
CA TYR A 219 -16.73 -18.99 -0.61
C TYR A 219 -16.83 -18.87 0.91
N ALA A 220 -17.32 -17.76 1.42
CA ALA A 220 -17.45 -17.51 2.86
C ALA A 220 -18.72 -16.74 3.18
N ASP A 221 -19.25 -16.93 4.38
CA ASP A 221 -20.42 -16.24 4.88
C ASP A 221 -20.14 -15.36 6.10
N ALA A 222 -21.05 -14.43 6.38
CA ALA A 222 -21.02 -13.68 7.62
C ALA A 222 -21.12 -14.64 8.81
N ASN A 223 -20.44 -14.31 9.90
CA ASN A 223 -20.27 -15.11 11.10
C ASN A 223 -19.31 -16.31 10.98
N GLU A 224 -18.74 -16.61 9.83
CA GLU A 224 -17.66 -17.58 9.71
C GLU A 224 -16.33 -17.02 10.16
N TYR A 225 -15.39 -17.90 10.53
CA TYR A 225 -14.02 -17.55 10.80
C TYR A 225 -13.17 -17.69 9.54
N THR A 226 -12.41 -16.64 9.21
CA THR A 226 -11.48 -16.63 8.08
C THR A 226 -10.03 -16.48 8.54
N SER A 227 -9.10 -16.82 7.64
CA SER A 227 -7.66 -16.61 7.85
C SER A 227 -7.08 -15.90 6.63
N THR A 228 -5.94 -15.22 6.83
CA THR A 228 -5.23 -14.55 5.74
C THR A 228 -4.96 -15.51 4.58
N GLY A 229 -5.32 -15.08 3.36
CA GLY A 229 -5.20 -15.86 2.12
C GLY A 229 -6.40 -16.76 1.81
N LYS A 230 -7.35 -16.97 2.73
CA LYS A 230 -8.57 -17.75 2.46
C LYS A 230 -9.47 -16.98 1.50
N ALA A 231 -9.91 -17.65 0.42
CA ALA A 231 -10.84 -17.08 -0.56
C ALA A 231 -12.18 -16.68 0.11
N ILE A 232 -12.69 -15.49 -0.21
CA ILE A 232 -13.99 -15.00 0.26
C ILE A 232 -15.01 -15.05 -0.86
N TYR A 233 -14.68 -14.55 -2.03
CA TYR A 233 -15.53 -14.63 -3.22
C TYR A 233 -14.69 -14.52 -4.50
N LYS A 234 -15.31 -14.87 -5.63
CA LYS A 234 -14.75 -14.74 -6.96
C LYS A 234 -15.57 -13.72 -7.75
N ILE A 235 -14.89 -12.79 -8.42
CA ILE A 235 -15.51 -11.73 -9.21
C ILE A 235 -14.89 -11.68 -10.60
N ALA A 236 -15.67 -11.33 -11.61
CA ALA A 236 -15.20 -11.10 -12.98
C ALA A 236 -15.89 -9.91 -13.63
N SER A 237 -15.17 -9.20 -14.49
CA SER A 237 -15.78 -8.23 -15.39
C SER A 237 -16.38 -8.98 -16.59
N LEU A 238 -17.70 -8.97 -16.69
CA LEU A 238 -18.43 -9.62 -17.77
C LEU A 238 -18.80 -8.68 -18.93
N SER A 239 -18.41 -7.40 -18.88
CA SER A 239 -18.71 -6.42 -19.93
C SER A 239 -17.95 -6.68 -21.23
N ILE A 240 -16.77 -7.26 -21.13
CA ILE A 240 -15.96 -7.71 -22.26
C ILE A 240 -15.61 -9.17 -21.97
N MET A 241 -16.11 -10.08 -22.83
CA MET A 241 -15.81 -11.50 -22.75
C MET A 241 -14.68 -11.86 -23.73
N LYS A 242 -13.89 -12.86 -23.39
CA LYS A 242 -12.81 -13.36 -24.23
C LYS A 242 -13.22 -14.71 -24.82
N LEU A 243 -13.42 -14.76 -26.14
CA LEU A 243 -13.59 -16.04 -26.83
C LEU A 243 -12.19 -16.62 -27.05
N ARG A 244 -11.90 -17.74 -26.39
CA ARG A 244 -10.70 -18.55 -26.64
C ARG A 244 -11.05 -19.59 -27.72
N ALA A 245 -10.66 -19.29 -28.94
CA ALA A 245 -10.88 -20.15 -30.09
C ALA A 245 -9.58 -20.81 -30.54
N TYR A 246 -9.71 -21.89 -31.32
CA TYR A 246 -8.56 -22.66 -31.80
C TYR A 246 -8.55 -22.68 -33.32
N ILE A 247 -7.41 -22.34 -33.89
CA ILE A 247 -7.15 -22.29 -35.35
C ILE A 247 -6.08 -23.31 -35.74
N THR A 248 -6.13 -23.76 -36.98
CA THR A 248 -5.08 -24.61 -37.55
C THR A 248 -3.84 -23.83 -37.96
N GLY A 249 -2.71 -24.51 -38.17
CA GLY A 249 -1.47 -23.86 -38.64
C GLY A 249 -1.64 -23.16 -40.01
N ASP A 250 -2.47 -23.70 -40.91
CA ASP A 250 -2.71 -23.09 -42.23
C ASP A 250 -3.51 -21.79 -42.11
N GLN A 251 -4.42 -21.68 -41.12
CA GLN A 251 -5.21 -20.48 -40.87
C GLN A 251 -4.39 -19.38 -40.20
N LEU A 252 -3.36 -19.74 -39.43
CA LEU A 252 -2.52 -18.81 -38.67
C LEU A 252 -1.88 -17.75 -39.57
N ALA A 253 -1.46 -18.11 -40.79
CA ALA A 253 -0.83 -17.18 -41.73
C ALA A 253 -1.75 -15.99 -42.15
N GLY A 254 -3.07 -16.18 -42.07
CA GLY A 254 -4.07 -15.17 -42.45
C GLY A 254 -4.58 -14.32 -41.30
N ILE A 255 -4.20 -14.60 -40.05
CA ILE A 255 -4.78 -13.94 -38.87
C ILE A 255 -3.77 -12.97 -38.26
N LYS A 256 -4.23 -11.76 -37.93
CA LYS A 256 -3.41 -10.69 -37.37
C LYS A 256 -3.98 -10.18 -36.06
N LEU A 257 -3.11 -9.65 -35.21
CA LEU A 257 -3.54 -8.91 -34.03
C LEU A 257 -4.35 -7.68 -34.42
N ASN A 258 -5.37 -7.36 -33.64
CA ASN A 258 -6.35 -6.29 -33.85
C ASN A 258 -7.24 -6.48 -35.11
N GLN A 259 -7.24 -7.66 -35.71
CA GLN A 259 -8.14 -7.96 -36.83
C GLN A 259 -9.59 -8.02 -36.32
N PRO A 260 -10.55 -7.33 -36.97
CA PRO A 260 -11.97 -7.51 -36.71
C PRO A 260 -12.42 -8.88 -37.21
N VAL A 261 -13.31 -9.51 -36.46
CA VAL A 261 -13.86 -10.82 -36.79
C VAL A 261 -15.34 -10.88 -36.40
N LYS A 262 -16.09 -11.78 -37.03
CA LYS A 262 -17.48 -12.06 -36.68
C LYS A 262 -17.56 -13.30 -35.81
N ILE A 263 -18.30 -13.18 -34.72
CA ILE A 263 -18.55 -14.28 -33.80
C ILE A 263 -20.00 -14.71 -33.95
N LEU A 264 -20.21 -16.00 -34.13
CA LEU A 264 -21.52 -16.61 -34.16
C LEU A 264 -21.76 -17.36 -32.84
N VAL A 265 -22.85 -17.02 -32.17
CA VAL A 265 -23.27 -17.65 -30.91
C VAL A 265 -24.68 -18.22 -31.13
N ASP A 266 -24.91 -19.45 -30.66
CA ASP A 266 -26.21 -20.09 -30.78
C ASP A 266 -27.27 -19.27 -30.00
N ASP A 267 -28.34 -18.86 -30.72
CA ASP A 267 -29.48 -18.12 -30.17
C ASP A 267 -30.75 -19.04 -30.03
N GLY A 268 -30.54 -20.33 -30.10
CA GLY A 268 -31.59 -21.34 -30.03
C GLY A 268 -32.36 -21.55 -31.36
N LYS A 269 -33.04 -22.68 -31.48
CA LYS A 269 -33.83 -23.08 -32.66
C LYS A 269 -33.04 -23.03 -34.00
N GLY A 270 -31.70 -23.27 -33.94
CA GLY A 270 -30.82 -23.26 -35.11
C GLY A 270 -30.55 -21.88 -35.68
N LYS A 271 -30.80 -20.81 -34.90
CA LYS A 271 -30.44 -19.43 -35.23
C LYS A 271 -29.14 -19.05 -34.57
N TYR A 272 -28.38 -18.24 -35.24
CA TYR A 272 -27.14 -17.68 -34.72
C TYR A 272 -27.24 -16.15 -34.55
N ARG A 273 -26.69 -15.65 -33.46
CA ARG A 273 -26.50 -14.23 -33.21
C ARG A 273 -25.10 -13.87 -33.62
N GLU A 274 -24.96 -12.87 -34.47
CA GLU A 274 -23.66 -12.34 -34.88
C GLU A 274 -23.22 -11.23 -33.92
N LEU A 275 -21.98 -11.34 -33.43
CA LEU A 275 -21.37 -10.35 -32.56
C LEU A 275 -20.02 -9.92 -33.16
N PRO A 276 -19.68 -8.63 -33.12
CA PRO A 276 -18.36 -8.17 -33.53
C PRO A 276 -17.33 -8.55 -32.48
N GLY A 277 -16.18 -9.04 -32.93
CA GLY A 277 -15.03 -9.32 -32.08
C GLY A 277 -13.74 -8.75 -32.64
N THR A 278 -12.72 -8.68 -31.81
CA THR A 278 -11.37 -8.24 -32.19
C THR A 278 -10.34 -9.23 -31.65
N VAL A 279 -9.44 -9.72 -32.52
CA VAL A 279 -8.34 -10.59 -32.12
C VAL A 279 -7.35 -9.81 -31.24
N THR A 280 -7.16 -10.24 -29.99
CA THR A 280 -6.29 -9.55 -29.05
C THR A 280 -5.02 -10.30 -28.70
N TRP A 281 -5.01 -11.63 -28.93
CA TRP A 281 -3.87 -12.45 -28.64
C TRP A 281 -3.88 -13.71 -29.52
N ILE A 282 -2.68 -14.12 -29.95
CA ILE A 282 -2.45 -15.34 -30.70
C ILE A 282 -1.33 -16.10 -29.96
N SER A 283 -1.52 -17.41 -29.73
CA SER A 283 -0.53 -18.25 -29.04
C SER A 283 0.75 -18.40 -29.85
N ASP A 284 1.90 -18.21 -29.21
CA ASP A 284 3.21 -18.50 -29.79
C ASP A 284 3.55 -20.02 -29.78
N LYS A 285 2.72 -20.82 -29.11
CA LYS A 285 2.91 -22.26 -28.98
C LYS A 285 1.68 -22.99 -29.48
N ALA A 286 1.93 -24.07 -30.22
CA ALA A 286 0.89 -25.00 -30.60
C ALA A 286 0.37 -25.74 -29.35
N GLU A 287 -0.93 -25.92 -29.27
CA GLU A 287 -1.64 -26.69 -28.25
C GLU A 287 -2.28 -27.92 -28.91
N PHE A 288 -2.52 -28.97 -28.14
CA PHE A 288 -3.37 -30.07 -28.59
C PHE A 288 -4.83 -29.67 -28.39
N THR A 289 -5.69 -30.05 -29.33
CA THR A 289 -7.14 -29.82 -29.21
C THR A 289 -7.67 -30.40 -27.90
N PRO A 290 -8.45 -29.64 -27.11
CA PRO A 290 -8.97 -30.11 -25.82
C PRO A 290 -10.07 -31.17 -25.89
N LYS A 291 -10.21 -31.92 -26.97
CA LYS A 291 -11.23 -32.95 -27.12
C LYS A 291 -10.79 -34.28 -26.49
N THR A 292 -11.66 -34.84 -25.65
CA THR A 292 -11.46 -36.06 -24.87
C THR A 292 -11.68 -37.37 -25.66
N ILE A 293 -12.08 -37.33 -26.93
CA ILE A 293 -12.35 -38.54 -27.74
C ILE A 293 -11.48 -38.43 -29.00
N GLN A 294 -10.60 -39.40 -29.16
CA GLN A 294 -9.55 -39.34 -30.15
C GLN A 294 -9.60 -40.54 -31.08
N THR A 295 -9.91 -40.30 -32.33
CA THR A 295 -9.52 -41.20 -33.39
C THR A 295 -8.03 -41.02 -33.70
N LYS A 296 -7.40 -42.02 -34.30
CA LYS A 296 -5.96 -42.04 -34.55
C LYS A 296 -5.50 -40.91 -35.52
N GLU A 297 -6.43 -40.36 -36.30
CA GLU A 297 -6.24 -39.29 -37.28
C GLU A 297 -6.35 -37.88 -36.68
N GLU A 298 -7.13 -37.72 -35.57
CA GLU A 298 -7.31 -36.44 -34.91
C GLU A 298 -6.13 -36.01 -33.95
N ARG A 299 -5.22 -36.98 -33.65
CA ARG A 299 -4.06 -36.73 -32.77
C ARG A 299 -2.96 -35.86 -33.41
N ALA A 300 -3.02 -35.66 -34.74
CA ALA A 300 -1.95 -35.05 -35.51
C ALA A 300 -2.15 -33.54 -35.74
N ASN A 301 -3.29 -32.96 -35.38
CA ASN A 301 -3.56 -31.55 -35.69
C ASN A 301 -3.21 -30.66 -34.52
N LEU A 302 -2.02 -30.04 -34.59
CA LEU A 302 -1.61 -28.96 -33.76
C LEU A 302 -2.48 -27.72 -34.07
N VAL A 303 -3.01 -27.12 -33.03
CA VAL A 303 -3.83 -25.90 -33.12
C VAL A 303 -3.20 -24.77 -32.33
N TYR A 304 -3.50 -23.55 -32.71
CA TYR A 304 -3.06 -22.35 -32.02
C TYR A 304 -4.27 -21.70 -31.37
N ALA A 305 -4.15 -21.37 -30.08
CA ALA A 305 -5.19 -20.63 -29.38
C ALA A 305 -5.16 -19.15 -29.78
N VAL A 306 -6.33 -18.59 -30.05
CA VAL A 306 -6.53 -17.14 -30.27
C VAL A 306 -7.53 -16.62 -29.27
N LYS A 307 -7.28 -15.44 -28.71
CA LYS A 307 -8.24 -14.74 -27.84
C LYS A 307 -8.85 -13.56 -28.58
N ILE A 308 -10.15 -13.50 -28.56
CA ILE A 308 -10.95 -12.51 -29.25
C ILE A 308 -11.81 -11.81 -28.22
N ASN A 309 -11.65 -10.49 -28.09
CA ASN A 309 -12.48 -9.68 -27.21
C ASN A 309 -13.84 -9.42 -27.89
N VAL A 310 -14.91 -9.68 -27.15
CA VAL A 310 -16.30 -9.51 -27.57
C VAL A 310 -17.03 -8.69 -26.52
N LYS A 311 -17.67 -7.61 -26.93
CA LYS A 311 -18.51 -6.80 -26.03
C LYS A 311 -19.76 -7.59 -25.67
N ASN A 312 -20.05 -7.70 -24.39
CA ASN A 312 -21.19 -8.44 -23.87
C ASN A 312 -22.29 -7.47 -23.40
N ASP A 313 -23.50 -7.74 -23.84
CA ASP A 313 -24.73 -7.05 -23.41
C ASP A 313 -25.50 -7.80 -22.29
N GLY A 314 -24.85 -8.83 -21.69
CA GLY A 314 -25.44 -9.70 -20.67
C GLY A 314 -25.89 -11.07 -21.21
N TYR A 315 -25.89 -11.26 -22.52
CA TYR A 315 -26.25 -12.55 -23.15
C TYR A 315 -25.15 -13.61 -22.98
N LEU A 316 -23.90 -13.23 -23.24
CA LEU A 316 -22.77 -14.15 -23.17
C LEU A 316 -22.49 -14.59 -21.73
N LYS A 317 -22.27 -15.90 -21.57
CA LYS A 317 -21.92 -16.53 -20.29
C LYS A 317 -20.57 -17.24 -20.40
N ILE A 318 -19.85 -17.33 -19.31
CA ILE A 318 -18.62 -18.12 -19.23
C ILE A 318 -18.92 -19.58 -19.60
N GLY A 319 -18.09 -20.16 -20.46
CA GLY A 319 -18.27 -21.54 -20.93
C GLY A 319 -19.20 -21.67 -22.15
N MET A 320 -19.90 -20.64 -22.61
CA MET A 320 -20.66 -20.68 -23.86
C MET A 320 -19.73 -20.92 -25.04
N TYR A 321 -20.24 -21.69 -26.03
CA TYR A 321 -19.52 -21.90 -27.30
C TYR A 321 -19.75 -20.74 -28.24
N GLY A 322 -18.71 -20.44 -29.01
CA GLY A 322 -18.75 -19.46 -30.08
C GLY A 322 -17.97 -19.98 -31.29
N GLU A 323 -18.48 -19.63 -32.46
CA GLU A 323 -17.85 -19.90 -33.74
C GLU A 323 -17.30 -18.59 -34.31
N VAL A 324 -16.13 -18.66 -34.95
CA VAL A 324 -15.46 -17.49 -35.49
C VAL A 324 -15.43 -17.56 -37.02
N LEU A 325 -15.76 -16.44 -37.64
CA LEU A 325 -15.55 -16.21 -39.07
C LEU A 325 -14.50 -15.11 -39.22
N PHE A 326 -13.39 -15.45 -39.85
CA PHE A 326 -12.35 -14.47 -40.21
C PHE A 326 -12.70 -13.86 -41.56
N ASP A 327 -12.78 -12.54 -41.64
CA ASP A 327 -12.89 -11.85 -42.94
C ASP A 327 -11.62 -12.12 -43.73
N LYS A 328 -11.78 -12.75 -44.92
CA LYS A 328 -10.67 -13.12 -45.82
C LYS A 328 -10.14 -11.92 -46.58
#